data_460e12fd3cb8cea62b6822cbec4b70ab
#
_entry.id   460e12fd3cb8cea62b6822cbec4b70ab
#
_cell.length_a   1.000
_cell.length_b   1.000
_cell.length_c   1.000
_cell.angle_alpha   90.00
_cell.angle_beta   90.00
_cell.angle_gamma   90.00
#
_symmetry.space_group_name_H-M   'P 1'
#
loop_
_entity.id
_entity.type
_entity.pdbx_description
1 polymer ?
#
loop_
_entity_poly.entity_id
_entity_poly.type
_entity_poly.pdbx_seq_one_letter_code
_entity_poly.pdbx_strand_id
1 'polypeptide(L)'
;MEIMLNDILHLTNEEIEKSKISLNISSGKNACLCIDSWLKDKSTKDGFWAYYGKQRNFRVGQYCFAFYKLDWSGNKYLLVGVGEITRIPDREERIPAEYKPIDAFQQYVGRLIIDVYKGNTQGRYNFNLKKFLWDCKVLQILPEPYGLKDFPGYKNLRISYSELYRGIYLSESWKSALKLQKGIYVIVDKAPDSEYSGLGRIYVGSATSDQGMLYDRWKNYVDTCTGGNKELKRVKELKGEDYIKKFFQWTLLEHFNEDTDDSFILDRESYWKLVFNSREQGLNDN
;
A
#
# COMPACT_ATOMS: atom_id res chain seq x y z
N MET A 1 26.00 7.99 -6.79
CA MET A 1 25.64 9.23 -6.07
C MET A 1 24.15 9.13 -5.74
N GLU A 2 23.76 9.31 -4.49
CA GLU A 2 22.33 9.35 -4.12
C GLU A 2 21.80 10.77 -4.41
N ILE A 3 20.61 10.86 -4.99
CA ILE A 3 19.94 12.13 -5.27
C ILE A 3 19.02 12.42 -4.08
N MET A 4 19.22 13.58 -3.46
CA MET A 4 18.43 14.02 -2.32
C MET A 4 17.24 14.88 -2.79
N LEU A 5 16.23 15.01 -1.97
CA LEU A 5 15.00 15.74 -2.33
C LEU A 5 15.32 17.19 -2.77
N ASN A 6 16.26 17.88 -2.11
CA ASN A 6 16.58 19.25 -2.47
C ASN A 6 17.44 19.39 -3.73
N ASP A 7 18.09 18.32 -4.19
CA ASP A 7 18.77 18.31 -5.51
C ASP A 7 17.76 18.43 -6.66
N ILE A 8 16.49 18.10 -6.39
CA ILE A 8 15.39 18.20 -7.34
C ILE A 8 14.56 19.47 -7.13
N LEU A 9 14.30 19.84 -5.87
CA LEU A 9 13.41 20.96 -5.57
C LEU A 9 14.12 22.32 -5.59
N HIS A 10 15.44 22.35 -5.39
CA HIS A 10 16.28 23.57 -5.37
C HIS A 10 15.75 24.67 -4.42
N LEU A 11 15.21 24.24 -3.26
CA LEU A 11 14.71 25.18 -2.26
C LEU A 11 15.85 26.01 -1.66
N THR A 12 15.62 27.28 -1.48
CA THR A 12 16.48 28.18 -0.73
C THR A 12 16.43 27.88 0.77
N ASN A 13 17.38 28.35 1.55
CA ASN A 13 17.38 28.19 2.99
C ASN A 13 16.12 28.78 3.65
N GLU A 14 15.64 29.93 3.16
CA GLU A 14 14.40 30.55 3.65
C GLU A 14 13.18 29.65 3.37
N GLU A 15 13.07 29.10 2.17
CA GLU A 15 11.99 28.17 1.81
C GLU A 15 12.04 26.89 2.61
N ILE A 16 13.23 26.34 2.89
CA ILE A 16 13.41 25.16 3.74
C ILE A 16 12.90 25.43 5.16
N GLU A 17 13.26 26.57 5.75
CA GLU A 17 12.86 26.94 7.11
C GLU A 17 11.34 27.10 7.26
N LYS A 18 10.66 27.67 6.26
CA LYS A 18 9.21 27.82 6.27
C LYS A 18 8.43 26.60 5.80
N SER A 19 9.11 25.54 5.32
CA SER A 19 8.46 24.37 4.74
C SER A 19 8.14 23.27 5.76
N LYS A 20 7.04 22.59 5.48
CA LYS A 20 6.62 21.36 6.14
C LYS A 20 6.67 20.20 5.15
N ILE A 21 6.99 19.01 5.67
CA ILE A 21 6.79 17.75 4.99
C ILE A 21 5.69 16.96 5.72
N SER A 22 4.70 16.52 4.99
CA SER A 22 3.59 15.72 5.52
C SER A 22 3.73 14.28 5.04
N LEU A 23 4.00 13.35 5.97
CA LEU A 23 4.20 11.93 5.68
C LEU A 23 3.00 11.14 6.20
N ASN A 24 2.10 10.76 5.31
CA ASN A 24 0.85 10.09 5.65
C ASN A 24 0.86 8.62 5.24
N ILE A 25 0.42 7.74 6.15
CA ILE A 25 0.32 6.29 5.91
C ILE A 25 -1.14 5.90 5.73
N SER A 26 -1.91 5.88 6.80
CA SER A 26 -3.30 5.44 6.80
C SER A 26 -4.20 6.37 7.60
N SER A 27 -5.50 6.28 7.36
CA SER A 27 -6.50 7.05 8.09
C SER A 27 -6.80 6.52 9.51
N GLY A 28 -6.13 5.45 9.93
CA GLY A 28 -6.22 4.90 11.30
C GLY A 28 -7.40 3.95 11.56
N LYS A 29 -8.46 3.96 10.74
CA LYS A 29 -9.64 3.09 10.92
C LYS A 29 -9.92 2.15 9.75
N ASN A 30 -9.25 2.35 8.62
CA ASN A 30 -9.51 1.59 7.39
C ASN A 30 -8.32 0.69 7.06
N ALA A 31 -8.61 -0.45 6.44
CA ALA A 31 -7.62 -1.39 5.95
C ALA A 31 -6.80 -0.87 4.75
N CYS A 32 -6.94 0.40 4.37
CA CYS A 32 -6.29 1.02 3.22
C CYS A 32 -5.30 2.13 3.62
N LEU A 33 -4.36 2.39 2.72
CA LEU A 33 -3.44 3.52 2.81
C LEU A 33 -4.11 4.82 2.34
N CYS A 34 -3.59 5.98 2.75
CA CYS A 34 -4.05 7.27 2.24
C CYS A 34 -3.96 7.38 0.71
N ILE A 35 -2.95 6.76 0.11
CA ILE A 35 -2.77 6.69 -1.34
C ILE A 35 -3.94 6.00 -2.06
N ASP A 36 -4.57 5.01 -1.44
CA ASP A 36 -5.67 4.26 -2.06
C ASP A 36 -6.92 5.15 -2.23
N SER A 37 -7.19 6.02 -1.24
CA SER A 37 -8.26 7.03 -1.37
C SER A 37 -7.94 8.06 -2.46
N TRP A 38 -6.68 8.50 -2.56
CA TRP A 38 -6.24 9.43 -3.60
C TRP A 38 -6.27 8.79 -5.00
N LEU A 39 -5.98 7.49 -5.12
CA LEU A 39 -6.08 6.77 -6.40
C LEU A 39 -7.52 6.62 -6.88
N LYS A 40 -8.47 6.48 -5.94
CA LYS A 40 -9.88 6.39 -6.26
C LYS A 40 -10.42 7.72 -6.81
N ASP A 41 -10.00 8.82 -6.24
CA ASP A 41 -10.43 10.16 -6.67
C ASP A 41 -9.32 11.19 -6.38
N LYS A 42 -8.57 11.52 -7.43
CA LYS A 42 -7.47 12.50 -7.36
C LYS A 42 -7.95 13.94 -7.16
N SER A 43 -9.23 14.22 -7.41
CA SER A 43 -9.82 15.55 -7.31
C SER A 43 -10.38 15.85 -5.92
N THR A 44 -10.52 14.84 -5.07
CA THR A 44 -11.20 15.02 -3.79
C THR A 44 -10.38 15.87 -2.84
N LYS A 45 -11.02 16.93 -2.37
CA LYS A 45 -10.59 17.67 -1.17
C LYS A 45 -10.37 16.73 0.01
N ASP A 46 -11.07 15.61 0.07
CA ASP A 46 -10.94 14.54 1.05
C ASP A 46 -9.64 13.72 0.88
N GLY A 47 -9.04 13.68 -0.31
CA GLY A 47 -7.70 13.12 -0.56
C GLY A 47 -6.60 13.88 0.16
N PHE A 48 -6.84 15.15 0.53
CA PHE A 48 -5.86 15.97 1.25
C PHE A 48 -5.87 15.77 2.76
N TRP A 49 -5.87 14.53 3.21
CA TRP A 49 -5.58 14.20 4.60
C TRP A 49 -4.26 14.80 5.11
N ALA A 50 -3.37 15.16 4.18
CA ALA A 50 -2.12 15.84 4.45
C ALA A 50 -2.30 17.14 5.23
N TYR A 51 -3.40 17.83 5.01
CA TYR A 51 -3.72 19.12 5.62
C TYR A 51 -4.74 18.98 6.74
N TYR A 52 -5.20 17.74 7.00
CA TYR A 52 -6.18 17.43 8.03
C TYR A 52 -5.51 16.83 9.25
N GLY A 53 -5.56 17.45 10.39
CA GLY A 53 -5.00 16.86 11.59
C GLY A 53 -5.44 17.53 12.88
N LYS A 54 -5.62 16.74 13.93
CA LYS A 54 -5.82 17.25 15.30
C LYS A 54 -4.66 18.14 15.77
N GLN A 55 -3.47 17.93 15.19
CA GLN A 55 -2.28 18.75 15.43
C GLN A 55 -2.04 19.61 14.18
N ARG A 56 -2.74 20.73 14.13
CA ARG A 56 -2.53 21.76 13.11
C ARG A 56 -1.27 22.53 13.46
N ASN A 57 -0.11 22.03 13.08
CA ASN A 57 1.15 22.73 13.25
C ASN A 57 1.56 23.52 12.00
N PHE A 58 0.59 23.96 11.23
CA PHE A 58 0.77 24.87 10.11
C PHE A 58 0.69 26.33 10.55
N ARG A 59 1.29 27.20 9.75
CA ARG A 59 1.11 28.65 9.77
C ARG A 59 0.82 29.12 8.35
N VAL A 60 0.04 30.19 8.22
CA VAL A 60 -0.19 30.85 6.92
C VAL A 60 1.17 31.29 6.34
N GLY A 61 1.36 31.12 5.03
CA GLY A 61 2.61 31.39 4.31
C GLY A 61 3.61 30.24 4.34
N GLN A 62 3.36 29.14 5.07
CA GLN A 62 4.22 27.97 5.02
C GLN A 62 3.96 27.13 3.78
N TYR A 63 5.03 26.57 3.22
CA TYR A 63 4.92 25.55 2.18
C TYR A 63 4.69 24.18 2.83
N CYS A 64 3.88 23.36 2.19
CA CYS A 64 3.67 21.97 2.60
C CYS A 64 3.87 21.04 1.41
N PHE A 65 4.81 20.11 1.55
CA PHE A 65 5.04 19.00 0.64
C PHE A 65 4.36 17.76 1.19
N ALA A 66 3.27 17.34 0.54
CA ALA A 66 2.42 16.25 1.01
C ALA A 66 2.78 14.95 0.32
N PHE A 67 3.16 13.95 1.11
CA PHE A 67 3.54 12.63 0.63
C PHE A 67 2.64 11.54 1.22
N TYR A 68 2.25 10.58 0.38
CA TYR A 68 1.51 9.39 0.78
C TYR A 68 2.35 8.14 0.62
N LYS A 69 2.32 7.29 1.64
CA LYS A 69 3.02 6.00 1.60
C LYS A 69 2.43 5.11 0.51
N LEU A 70 3.30 4.51 -0.32
CA LEU A 70 2.89 3.72 -1.48
C LEU A 70 2.48 2.28 -1.14
N ASP A 71 3.10 1.70 -0.10
CA ASP A 71 2.87 0.31 0.30
C ASP A 71 3.00 0.18 1.83
N TRP A 72 2.43 -0.85 2.41
CA TRP A 72 2.62 -1.18 3.83
C TRP A 72 4.08 -1.49 4.14
N SER A 73 4.79 -2.12 3.21
CA SER A 73 6.23 -2.41 3.32
C SER A 73 7.11 -1.22 2.90
N GLY A 74 8.34 -1.17 3.44
CA GLY A 74 9.33 -0.16 3.08
C GLY A 74 8.94 1.28 3.45
N ASN A 75 9.70 2.24 2.92
CA ASN A 75 9.59 3.67 3.24
C ASN A 75 9.37 4.54 2.00
N LYS A 76 8.72 4.00 0.97
CA LYS A 76 8.46 4.71 -0.28
C LYS A 76 7.22 5.58 -0.16
N TYR A 77 7.38 6.85 -0.51
CA TYR A 77 6.33 7.85 -0.48
C TYR A 77 6.23 8.58 -1.82
N LEU A 78 5.00 8.80 -2.29
CA LEU A 78 4.69 9.59 -3.48
C LEU A 78 4.31 11.01 -3.08
N LEU A 79 4.87 12.01 -3.75
CA LEU A 79 4.41 13.38 -3.64
C LEU A 79 3.01 13.51 -4.25
N VAL A 80 2.02 13.89 -3.45
CA VAL A 80 0.61 14.00 -3.89
C VAL A 80 0.10 15.44 -3.90
N GLY A 81 0.84 16.38 -3.32
CA GLY A 81 0.49 17.79 -3.36
C GLY A 81 1.60 18.68 -2.82
N VAL A 82 1.68 19.88 -3.37
CA VAL A 82 2.55 20.95 -2.88
C VAL A 82 1.77 22.26 -2.91
N GLY A 83 1.77 22.98 -1.80
CA GLY A 83 1.10 24.26 -1.74
C GLY A 83 1.55 25.14 -0.59
N GLU A 84 1.26 26.43 -0.72
CA GLU A 84 1.40 27.43 0.34
C GLU A 84 0.10 27.48 1.14
N ILE A 85 0.20 27.39 2.46
CA ILE A 85 -0.95 27.46 3.37
C ILE A 85 -1.50 28.88 3.37
N THR A 86 -2.75 29.05 2.97
CA THR A 86 -3.42 30.36 2.87
C THR A 86 -4.40 30.62 4.02
N ARG A 87 -4.99 29.56 4.57
CA ARG A 87 -5.92 29.68 5.71
C ARG A 87 -5.82 28.42 6.60
N ILE A 88 -5.92 28.64 7.89
CA ILE A 88 -6.04 27.58 8.88
C ILE A 88 -7.44 27.70 9.50
N PRO A 89 -8.38 26.79 9.16
CA PRO A 89 -9.72 26.80 9.74
C PRO A 89 -9.70 26.54 11.23
N ASP A 90 -10.69 26.98 11.96
CA ASP A 90 -10.85 26.69 13.38
C ASP A 90 -11.06 25.19 13.62
N ARG A 91 -10.71 24.72 14.84
CA ARG A 91 -10.82 23.29 15.17
C ARG A 91 -12.23 22.73 15.04
N GLU A 92 -13.21 23.57 15.19
CA GLU A 92 -14.66 23.26 15.13
C GLU A 92 -15.12 23.04 13.69
N GLU A 93 -14.51 23.70 12.71
CA GLU A 93 -14.87 23.58 11.30
C GLU A 93 -14.59 22.18 10.73
N ARG A 94 -13.70 21.39 11.32
CA ARG A 94 -13.34 20.03 10.91
C ARG A 94 -12.98 19.87 9.42
N ILE A 95 -12.50 20.93 8.79
CA ILE A 95 -12.03 20.96 7.41
C ILE A 95 -10.50 21.07 7.35
N PRO A 96 -9.85 20.64 6.25
CA PRO A 96 -8.40 20.81 6.08
C PRO A 96 -7.99 22.27 5.99
N ALA A 97 -6.70 22.57 6.22
CA ALA A 97 -6.14 23.87 5.92
C ALA A 97 -6.27 24.16 4.42
N GLU A 98 -6.57 25.41 4.09
CA GLU A 98 -6.61 25.86 2.69
C GLU A 98 -5.19 26.14 2.22
N TYR A 99 -4.94 25.91 0.95
CA TYR A 99 -3.63 26.14 0.35
C TYR A 99 -3.77 26.58 -1.11
N LYS A 100 -2.74 27.28 -1.57
CA LYS A 100 -2.57 27.63 -2.98
C LYS A 100 -1.47 26.74 -3.55
N PRO A 101 -1.70 26.01 -4.65
CA PRO A 101 -0.65 25.26 -5.33
C PRO A 101 0.56 26.13 -5.68
N ILE A 102 1.76 25.57 -5.57
CA ILE A 102 3.02 26.24 -5.99
C ILE A 102 3.38 25.68 -7.36
N ASP A 103 3.23 26.48 -8.41
CA ASP A 103 3.36 26.05 -9.80
C ASP A 103 4.69 25.40 -10.13
N ALA A 104 5.79 25.93 -9.59
CA ALA A 104 7.14 25.39 -9.82
C ALA A 104 7.29 23.89 -9.48
N PHE A 105 6.48 23.37 -8.56
CA PHE A 105 6.58 21.99 -8.09
C PHE A 105 5.47 21.08 -8.61
N GLN A 106 4.46 21.61 -9.31
CA GLN A 106 3.31 20.81 -9.78
C GLN A 106 3.73 19.69 -10.74
N GLN A 107 4.79 19.90 -11.51
CA GLN A 107 5.34 18.85 -12.39
C GLN A 107 5.78 17.58 -11.67
N TYR A 108 6.03 17.62 -10.36
CA TYR A 108 6.45 16.49 -9.53
C TYR A 108 5.28 15.82 -8.81
N VAL A 109 4.11 16.47 -8.74
CA VAL A 109 2.93 15.93 -8.07
C VAL A 109 2.43 14.69 -8.82
N GLY A 110 2.23 13.60 -8.06
CA GLY A 110 1.89 12.30 -8.61
C GLY A 110 3.04 11.54 -9.27
N ARG A 111 4.26 12.11 -9.34
CA ARG A 111 5.40 11.53 -10.08
C ARG A 111 6.64 11.30 -9.24
N LEU A 112 6.91 12.16 -8.26
CA LEU A 112 8.11 12.07 -7.43
C LEU A 112 7.93 11.06 -6.31
N ILE A 113 8.79 10.04 -6.29
CA ILE A 113 8.85 9.01 -5.26
C ILE A 113 10.15 9.16 -4.46
N ILE A 114 10.00 9.23 -3.14
CA ILE A 114 11.13 9.30 -2.21
C ILE A 114 11.16 8.08 -1.28
N ASP A 115 12.33 7.76 -0.76
CA ASP A 115 12.52 6.90 0.40
C ASP A 115 12.85 7.77 1.61
N VAL A 116 12.08 7.64 2.68
CA VAL A 116 12.32 8.36 3.93
C VAL A 116 11.80 7.59 5.12
N TYR A 117 12.66 7.40 6.13
CA TYR A 117 12.27 6.79 7.40
C TYR A 117 11.75 7.84 8.37
N LYS A 118 10.46 7.80 8.68
CA LYS A 118 9.83 8.77 9.60
C LYS A 118 9.82 8.34 11.08
N GLY A 119 10.52 7.29 11.44
CA GLY A 119 10.46 6.70 12.78
C GLY A 119 9.26 5.74 12.93
N ASN A 120 9.09 5.19 14.14
CA ASN A 120 8.06 4.19 14.47
C ASN A 120 6.65 4.79 14.64
N THR A 121 6.46 6.06 14.30
CA THR A 121 5.16 6.72 14.45
C THR A 121 4.17 6.25 13.40
N GLN A 122 3.03 5.72 13.83
CA GLN A 122 1.90 5.45 12.96
C GLN A 122 1.05 6.71 12.76
N GLY A 123 0.38 6.83 11.62
CA GLY A 123 -0.55 7.92 11.35
C GLY A 123 0.00 9.03 10.45
N ARG A 124 -0.54 10.23 10.63
CA ARG A 124 -0.31 11.40 9.77
C ARG A 124 0.47 12.45 10.54
N TYR A 125 1.63 12.82 10.04
CA TYR A 125 2.49 13.76 10.73
C TYR A 125 3.04 14.82 9.80
N ASN A 126 2.96 16.07 10.25
CA ASN A 126 3.56 17.22 9.62
C ASN A 126 4.83 17.59 10.38
N PHE A 127 5.95 17.47 9.72
CA PHE A 127 7.26 17.79 10.27
C PHE A 127 7.81 19.06 9.63
N ASN A 128 8.77 19.73 10.29
CA ASN A 128 9.57 20.73 9.63
C ASN A 128 10.44 20.05 8.57
N LEU A 129 10.40 20.52 7.33
CA LEU A 129 11.13 19.91 6.23
C LEU A 129 12.62 19.79 6.53
N LYS A 130 13.22 20.82 7.12
CA LYS A 130 14.63 20.86 7.52
C LYS A 130 15.11 19.61 8.27
N LYS A 131 14.24 18.99 9.08
CA LYS A 131 14.60 17.78 9.85
C LYS A 131 14.73 16.52 9.01
N PHE A 132 14.07 16.49 7.88
CA PHE A 132 13.98 15.29 7.02
C PHE A 132 14.65 15.46 5.67
N LEU A 133 14.99 16.69 5.29
CA LEU A 133 15.47 17.02 3.95
C LEU A 133 16.65 16.16 3.51
N TRP A 134 17.58 15.93 4.43
CA TRP A 134 18.80 15.16 4.20
C TRP A 134 18.62 13.65 4.29
N ASP A 135 17.45 13.19 4.75
CA ASP A 135 17.07 11.76 4.82
C ASP A 135 16.12 11.38 3.68
N CYS A 136 15.61 12.35 2.93
CA CYS A 136 14.71 12.12 1.80
C CYS A 136 15.50 11.80 0.54
N LYS A 137 15.68 10.51 0.24
CA LYS A 137 16.33 10.05 -1.00
C LYS A 137 15.31 9.99 -2.13
N VAL A 138 15.63 10.57 -3.27
CA VAL A 138 14.81 10.42 -4.48
C VAL A 138 15.07 9.06 -5.09
N LEU A 139 14.01 8.26 -5.19
CA LEU A 139 14.07 6.95 -5.84
C LEU A 139 13.75 7.03 -7.32
N GLN A 140 12.75 7.82 -7.67
CA GLN A 140 12.23 7.88 -9.04
C GLN A 140 11.40 9.14 -9.27
N ILE A 141 11.47 9.67 -10.49
CA ILE A 141 10.49 10.58 -11.05
C ILE A 141 9.80 9.81 -12.19
N LEU A 142 8.53 9.50 -12.03
CA LEU A 142 7.75 8.76 -13.02
C LEU A 142 7.54 9.61 -14.29
N PRO A 143 7.55 9.00 -15.48
CA PRO A 143 7.23 9.72 -16.72
C PRO A 143 5.78 10.23 -16.73
N GLU A 144 4.86 9.43 -16.18
CA GLU A 144 3.43 9.75 -16.04
C GLU A 144 3.00 9.72 -14.58
N PRO A 145 1.91 10.43 -14.20
CA PRO A 145 1.39 10.40 -12.84
C PRO A 145 1.03 8.99 -12.40
N TYR A 146 1.40 8.64 -11.18
CA TYR A 146 1.07 7.36 -10.55
C TYR A 146 -0.42 7.07 -10.60
N GLY A 147 -0.77 5.87 -11.01
CA GLY A 147 -2.15 5.43 -11.22
C GLY A 147 -2.36 3.97 -10.86
N LEU A 148 -3.61 3.54 -10.96
CA LEU A 148 -3.97 2.13 -10.88
C LEU A 148 -3.36 1.42 -12.08
N LYS A 149 -2.79 0.23 -11.82
CA LYS A 149 -2.28 -0.64 -12.88
C LYS A 149 -3.38 -1.58 -13.33
N ASP A 150 -3.47 -1.78 -14.63
CA ASP A 150 -4.30 -2.84 -15.19
C ASP A 150 -3.81 -4.22 -14.76
N PHE A 151 -4.69 -5.21 -14.90
CA PHE A 151 -4.33 -6.59 -14.60
C PHE A 151 -3.18 -7.06 -15.51
N PRO A 152 -2.03 -7.49 -14.94
CA PRO A 152 -0.83 -7.78 -15.72
C PRO A 152 -0.86 -9.15 -16.42
N GLY A 153 -1.98 -9.87 -16.31
CA GLY A 153 -2.12 -11.26 -16.75
C GLY A 153 -1.80 -12.24 -15.62
N TYR A 154 -2.17 -13.50 -15.82
CA TYR A 154 -2.05 -14.54 -14.79
C TYR A 154 -0.61 -15.03 -14.63
N LYS A 155 0.19 -15.00 -15.69
CA LYS A 155 1.60 -15.40 -15.64
C LYS A 155 2.41 -14.41 -14.83
N ASN A 156 3.20 -14.90 -13.89
CA ASN A 156 4.07 -14.07 -13.05
C ASN A 156 3.33 -13.10 -12.11
N LEU A 157 2.07 -13.36 -11.81
CA LEU A 157 1.31 -12.55 -10.87
C LEU A 157 1.84 -12.76 -9.46
N ARG A 158 2.63 -11.78 -9.00
CA ARG A 158 3.24 -11.72 -7.67
C ARG A 158 3.01 -10.32 -7.09
N ILE A 159 2.24 -10.25 -6.02
CA ILE A 159 1.68 -9.00 -5.52
C ILE A 159 1.77 -8.87 -4.01
N SER A 160 1.96 -7.65 -3.54
CA SER A 160 1.83 -7.27 -2.13
C SER A 160 0.35 -7.16 -1.71
N TYR A 161 0.12 -7.02 -0.41
CA TYR A 161 -1.23 -6.75 0.10
C TYR A 161 -1.82 -5.46 -0.49
N SER A 162 -1.02 -4.39 -0.64
CA SER A 162 -1.50 -3.13 -1.21
C SER A 162 -1.92 -3.28 -2.67
N GLU A 163 -1.16 -4.04 -3.46
CA GLU A 163 -1.52 -4.32 -4.86
C GLU A 163 -2.77 -5.20 -4.94
N LEU A 164 -2.88 -6.20 -4.07
CA LEU A 164 -4.08 -7.03 -3.96
C LEU A 164 -5.31 -6.18 -3.59
N TYR A 165 -5.21 -5.33 -2.58
CA TYR A 165 -6.28 -4.40 -2.18
C TYR A 165 -6.74 -3.52 -3.34
N ARG A 166 -5.80 -2.90 -4.07
CA ARG A 166 -6.09 -2.04 -5.23
C ARG A 166 -6.73 -2.83 -6.38
N GLY A 167 -6.23 -4.03 -6.65
CA GLY A 167 -6.81 -4.92 -7.65
C GLY A 167 -8.26 -5.28 -7.34
N ILE A 168 -8.55 -5.64 -6.09
CA ILE A 168 -9.90 -6.06 -5.67
C ILE A 168 -10.89 -4.88 -5.61
N TYR A 169 -10.46 -3.73 -5.07
CA TYR A 169 -11.40 -2.66 -4.73
C TYR A 169 -11.40 -1.46 -5.67
N LEU A 170 -10.32 -1.26 -6.44
CA LEU A 170 -10.14 -0.05 -7.21
C LEU A 170 -10.02 -0.28 -8.73
N SER A 171 -9.81 -1.53 -9.19
CA SER A 171 -9.55 -1.82 -10.59
C SER A 171 -10.56 -2.80 -11.19
N GLU A 172 -11.33 -2.34 -12.17
CA GLU A 172 -12.31 -3.21 -12.87
C GLU A 172 -11.61 -4.25 -13.76
N SER A 173 -10.42 -3.95 -14.33
CA SER A 173 -9.67 -4.94 -15.13
C SER A 173 -9.22 -6.15 -14.28
N TRP A 174 -8.79 -5.91 -13.03
CA TRP A 174 -8.45 -6.97 -12.09
C TRP A 174 -9.67 -7.79 -11.67
N LYS A 175 -10.74 -7.11 -11.31
CA LYS A 175 -11.99 -7.74 -10.89
C LYS A 175 -12.55 -8.65 -11.98
N SER A 176 -12.60 -8.14 -13.22
CA SER A 176 -13.07 -8.91 -14.37
C SER A 176 -12.20 -10.13 -14.63
N ALA A 177 -10.87 -9.96 -14.64
CA ALA A 177 -9.93 -11.07 -14.86
C ALA A 177 -10.05 -12.15 -13.77
N LEU A 178 -10.00 -11.76 -12.49
CA LEU A 178 -10.01 -12.72 -11.38
C LEU A 178 -11.34 -13.49 -11.23
N LYS A 179 -12.45 -12.96 -11.78
CA LYS A 179 -13.75 -13.65 -11.82
C LYS A 179 -13.88 -14.70 -12.92
N LEU A 180 -12.91 -14.78 -13.83
CA LEU A 180 -12.94 -15.70 -14.97
C LEU A 180 -12.09 -16.96 -14.75
N GLN A 181 -11.38 -17.06 -13.65
CA GLN A 181 -10.43 -18.16 -13.46
C GLN A 181 -10.49 -18.72 -12.04
N LYS A 182 -10.52 -20.06 -11.97
CA LYS A 182 -10.11 -20.84 -10.80
C LYS A 182 -8.58 -20.83 -10.72
N GLY A 183 -7.99 -21.17 -9.57
CA GLY A 183 -6.54 -21.19 -9.49
C GLY A 183 -5.95 -21.69 -8.20
N ILE A 184 -4.64 -21.97 -8.27
CA ILE A 184 -3.80 -22.33 -7.12
C ILE A 184 -2.82 -21.21 -6.91
N TYR A 185 -2.65 -20.80 -5.66
CA TYR A 185 -1.78 -19.71 -5.28
C TYR A 185 -0.97 -20.05 -4.03
N VAL A 186 0.13 -19.35 -3.88
CA VAL A 186 0.95 -19.40 -2.67
C VAL A 186 0.97 -18.03 -2.01
N ILE A 187 0.87 -18.03 -0.70
CA ILE A 187 1.08 -16.84 0.14
C ILE A 187 2.37 -17.06 0.92
N VAL A 188 3.29 -16.08 0.85
CA VAL A 188 4.62 -16.19 1.45
C VAL A 188 4.84 -15.06 2.45
N ASP A 189 5.21 -15.41 3.68
CA ASP A 189 5.72 -14.46 4.67
C ASP A 189 7.16 -14.07 4.33
N LYS A 190 7.37 -12.81 3.99
CA LYS A 190 8.68 -12.21 3.61
C LYS A 190 9.31 -11.44 4.75
N ALA A 191 8.82 -11.59 5.98
CA ALA A 191 9.42 -10.92 7.13
C ALA A 191 10.91 -11.29 7.29
N PRO A 192 11.78 -10.32 7.63
CA PRO A 192 13.14 -10.63 8.05
C PRO A 192 13.11 -11.47 9.34
N ASP A 193 14.16 -12.25 9.59
CA ASP A 193 14.19 -13.19 10.71
C ASP A 193 13.96 -12.50 12.07
N SER A 194 14.41 -11.27 12.22
CA SER A 194 14.19 -10.46 13.42
C SER A 194 12.72 -10.12 13.71
N GLU A 195 11.85 -10.15 12.70
CA GLU A 195 10.41 -9.84 12.81
C GLU A 195 9.52 -11.08 12.62
N TYR A 196 10.10 -12.21 12.17
CA TYR A 196 9.37 -13.40 11.77
C TYR A 196 8.48 -13.98 12.89
N SER A 197 7.33 -14.53 12.50
CA SER A 197 6.33 -15.05 13.44
C SER A 197 6.72 -16.38 14.12
N GLY A 198 7.56 -17.18 13.45
CA GLY A 198 7.92 -18.52 13.90
C GLY A 198 6.92 -19.63 13.54
N LEU A 199 5.76 -19.28 12.96
CA LEU A 199 4.68 -20.25 12.70
C LEU A 199 4.76 -20.95 11.35
N GLY A 200 5.64 -20.51 10.44
CA GLY A 200 5.75 -21.00 9.06
C GLY A 200 5.70 -19.86 8.07
N ARG A 201 6.26 -20.05 6.87
CA ARG A 201 6.40 -18.98 5.89
C ARG A 201 5.51 -19.14 4.67
N ILE A 202 4.97 -20.33 4.42
CA ILE A 202 4.33 -20.65 3.15
C ILE A 202 2.95 -21.26 3.41
N TYR A 203 1.95 -20.65 2.79
CA TYR A 203 0.61 -21.21 2.68
C TYR A 203 0.27 -21.45 1.20
N VAL A 204 -0.18 -22.64 0.86
CA VAL A 204 -0.75 -22.96 -0.45
C VAL A 204 -2.25 -23.05 -0.34
N GLY A 205 -2.98 -22.43 -1.26
CA GLY A 205 -4.42 -22.45 -1.32
C GLY A 205 -4.96 -22.49 -2.73
N SER A 206 -6.22 -22.85 -2.85
CA SER A 206 -6.96 -22.85 -4.12
C SER A 206 -8.21 -21.98 -4.07
N ALA A 207 -8.69 -21.65 -5.25
CA ALA A 207 -9.98 -21.03 -5.51
C ALA A 207 -10.71 -21.91 -6.54
N THR A 208 -11.68 -22.70 -6.07
CA THR A 208 -12.45 -23.66 -6.88
C THR A 208 -13.92 -23.28 -7.05
N SER A 209 -14.41 -22.30 -6.25
CA SER A 209 -15.82 -21.88 -6.32
C SER A 209 -16.22 -21.40 -7.72
N ASP A 210 -17.33 -21.88 -8.25
CA ASP A 210 -17.90 -21.42 -9.52
C ASP A 210 -18.46 -20.00 -9.45
N GLN A 211 -18.65 -19.45 -8.25
CA GLN A 211 -19.03 -18.07 -8.03
C GLN A 211 -17.81 -17.26 -7.56
N GLY A 212 -17.42 -16.27 -8.39
CA GLY A 212 -16.38 -15.34 -8.06
C GLY A 212 -14.94 -15.86 -8.08
N MET A 213 -14.71 -17.17 -8.11
CA MET A 213 -13.41 -17.81 -8.35
C MET A 213 -12.24 -17.19 -7.56
N LEU A 214 -11.13 -16.84 -8.23
CA LEU A 214 -9.98 -16.15 -7.61
C LEU A 214 -10.38 -14.81 -6.98
N TYR A 215 -11.35 -14.08 -7.56
CA TYR A 215 -11.77 -12.78 -7.03
C TYR A 215 -12.34 -12.88 -5.62
N ASP A 216 -13.34 -13.76 -5.39
CA ASP A 216 -13.98 -13.85 -4.07
C ASP A 216 -13.03 -14.45 -3.04
N ARG A 217 -12.20 -15.40 -3.45
CA ARG A 217 -11.19 -15.98 -2.57
C ARG A 217 -10.15 -14.94 -2.13
N TRP A 218 -9.64 -14.13 -3.05
CA TRP A 218 -8.65 -13.11 -2.74
C TRP A 218 -9.26 -11.89 -2.05
N LYS A 219 -10.52 -11.56 -2.38
CA LYS A 219 -11.28 -10.55 -1.62
C LYS A 219 -11.40 -10.92 -0.15
N ASN A 220 -11.67 -12.18 0.16
CA ASN A 220 -11.72 -12.64 1.55
C ASN A 220 -10.38 -12.44 2.29
N TYR A 221 -9.24 -12.60 1.63
CA TYR A 221 -7.94 -12.23 2.23
C TYR A 221 -7.80 -10.73 2.47
N VAL A 222 -8.26 -9.91 1.56
CA VAL A 222 -8.25 -8.44 1.75
C VAL A 222 -9.11 -8.04 2.93
N ASP A 223 -10.31 -8.63 3.06
CA ASP A 223 -11.28 -8.26 4.09
C ASP A 223 -10.86 -8.73 5.49
N THR A 224 -10.24 -9.91 5.59
CA THR A 224 -9.97 -10.57 6.88
C THR A 224 -8.49 -10.62 7.25
N CYS A 225 -7.60 -10.37 6.30
CA CYS A 225 -6.14 -10.65 6.32
C CYS A 225 -5.81 -12.15 6.37
N THR A 226 -6.78 -13.05 6.55
CA THR A 226 -6.54 -14.48 6.81
C THR A 226 -7.22 -15.41 5.82
N GLY A 227 -8.22 -14.92 5.08
CA GLY A 227 -9.03 -15.73 4.17
C GLY A 227 -9.72 -16.92 4.86
N GLY A 228 -9.90 -16.84 6.19
CA GLY A 228 -10.49 -17.95 7.00
C GLY A 228 -9.48 -19.03 7.42
N ASN A 229 -8.23 -19.01 6.93
CA ASN A 229 -7.22 -20.00 7.27
C ASN A 229 -6.83 -19.95 8.76
N LYS A 230 -6.70 -21.09 9.39
CA LYS A 230 -6.44 -21.24 10.82
C LYS A 230 -5.05 -20.74 11.21
N GLU A 231 -4.01 -21.14 10.47
CA GLU A 231 -2.64 -20.72 10.79
C GLU A 231 -2.41 -19.23 10.50
N LEU A 232 -3.03 -18.68 9.45
CA LEU A 232 -3.00 -17.23 9.22
C LEU A 232 -3.76 -16.45 10.33
N LYS A 233 -4.81 -17.03 10.93
CA LYS A 233 -5.46 -16.44 12.12
C LYS A 233 -4.49 -16.40 13.30
N ARG A 234 -3.72 -17.46 13.54
CA ARG A 234 -2.68 -17.49 14.58
C ARG A 234 -1.59 -16.45 14.35
N VAL A 235 -1.13 -16.28 13.08
CA VAL A 235 -0.20 -15.20 12.75
C VAL A 235 -0.81 -13.84 13.05
N LYS A 236 -2.06 -13.60 12.66
CA LYS A 236 -2.79 -12.36 12.94
C LYS A 236 -2.93 -12.08 14.45
N GLU A 237 -3.25 -13.09 15.23
CA GLU A 237 -3.36 -13.01 16.70
C GLU A 237 -2.00 -12.69 17.35
N LEU A 238 -0.92 -13.31 16.87
CA LEU A 238 0.43 -13.13 17.42
C LEU A 238 1.07 -11.80 17.02
N LYS A 239 0.91 -11.36 15.78
CA LYS A 239 1.66 -10.23 15.18
C LYS A 239 0.78 -9.05 14.74
N GLY A 240 -0.53 -9.22 14.71
CA GLY A 240 -1.48 -8.21 14.23
C GLY A 240 -1.66 -8.20 12.70
N GLU A 241 -2.66 -7.46 12.25
CA GLU A 241 -2.98 -7.32 10.81
C GLU A 241 -1.88 -6.60 10.03
N ASP A 242 -1.26 -5.58 10.63
CA ASP A 242 -0.23 -4.79 9.96
C ASP A 242 0.99 -5.61 9.58
N TYR A 243 1.29 -6.68 10.33
CA TYR A 243 2.32 -7.65 9.98
C TYR A 243 2.00 -8.35 8.66
N ILE A 244 0.77 -8.88 8.51
CA ILE A 244 0.33 -9.55 7.28
C ILE A 244 0.36 -8.57 6.11
N LYS A 245 -0.19 -7.37 6.28
CA LYS A 245 -0.19 -6.32 5.25
C LYS A 245 1.21 -5.91 4.82
N LYS A 246 2.17 -5.93 5.74
CA LYS A 246 3.57 -5.51 5.50
C LYS A 246 4.39 -6.60 4.83
N PHE A 247 4.22 -7.85 5.23
CA PHE A 247 5.17 -8.91 4.88
C PHE A 247 4.63 -10.01 3.98
N PHE A 248 3.31 -10.20 3.90
CA PHE A 248 2.78 -11.26 3.05
C PHE A 248 2.72 -10.87 1.58
N GLN A 249 2.98 -11.85 0.74
CA GLN A 249 2.99 -11.74 -0.71
C GLN A 249 2.19 -12.88 -1.32
N TRP A 250 1.30 -12.56 -2.27
CA TRP A 250 0.47 -13.51 -3.01
C TRP A 250 1.11 -13.78 -4.37
N THR A 251 1.16 -15.04 -4.76
CA THR A 251 1.65 -15.47 -6.07
C THR A 251 0.72 -16.50 -6.65
N LEU A 252 0.24 -16.28 -7.87
CA LEU A 252 -0.53 -17.29 -8.60
C LEU A 252 0.43 -18.34 -9.17
N LEU A 253 0.17 -19.62 -8.87
CA LEU A 253 0.96 -20.75 -9.35
C LEU A 253 0.36 -21.33 -10.62
N GLU A 254 -0.94 -21.62 -10.60
CA GLU A 254 -1.69 -22.17 -11.72
C GLU A 254 -3.06 -21.47 -11.81
N HIS A 255 -3.59 -21.35 -13.02
CA HIS A 255 -4.96 -20.87 -13.24
C HIS A 255 -5.69 -21.82 -14.19
N PHE A 256 -6.99 -21.91 -14.03
CA PHE A 256 -7.86 -22.85 -14.72
C PHE A 256 -9.16 -22.17 -15.14
N ASN A 257 -9.75 -22.62 -16.23
CA ASN A 257 -11.07 -22.17 -16.64
C ASN A 257 -12.15 -22.62 -15.64
N GLU A 258 -13.30 -21.97 -15.71
CA GLU A 258 -14.44 -22.26 -14.83
C GLU A 258 -14.90 -23.73 -14.91
N ASP A 259 -14.86 -24.34 -16.12
CA ASP A 259 -15.29 -25.73 -16.35
C ASP A 259 -14.30 -26.78 -15.83
N THR A 260 -13.14 -26.37 -15.31
CA THR A 260 -12.15 -27.33 -14.78
C THR A 260 -12.69 -27.98 -13.52
N ASP A 261 -12.62 -29.32 -13.48
CA ASP A 261 -13.06 -30.12 -12.34
C ASP A 261 -12.33 -29.73 -11.06
N ASP A 262 -13.09 -29.49 -9.99
CA ASP A 262 -12.56 -29.09 -8.69
C ASP A 262 -11.67 -30.18 -8.08
N SER A 263 -11.95 -31.45 -8.31
CA SER A 263 -11.10 -32.55 -7.82
C SER A 263 -9.72 -32.49 -8.41
N PHE A 264 -9.60 -32.19 -9.71
CA PHE A 264 -8.31 -32.00 -10.36
C PHE A 264 -7.54 -30.82 -9.75
N ILE A 265 -8.22 -29.69 -9.49
CA ILE A 265 -7.58 -28.52 -8.87
C ILE A 265 -7.11 -28.83 -7.44
N LEU A 266 -7.89 -29.57 -6.66
CA LEU A 266 -7.55 -29.98 -5.31
C LEU A 266 -6.35 -30.96 -5.28
N ASP A 267 -6.27 -31.86 -6.26
CA ASP A 267 -5.10 -32.73 -6.43
C ASP A 267 -3.83 -31.91 -6.76
N ARG A 268 -3.97 -30.89 -7.63
CA ARG A 268 -2.87 -29.95 -7.93
C ARG A 268 -2.50 -29.10 -6.72
N GLU A 269 -3.45 -28.67 -5.91
CA GLU A 269 -3.17 -27.99 -4.65
C GLU A 269 -2.38 -28.87 -3.70
N SER A 270 -2.79 -30.14 -3.56
CA SER A 270 -2.10 -31.15 -2.75
C SER A 270 -0.66 -31.38 -3.24
N TYR A 271 -0.44 -31.46 -4.56
CA TYR A 271 0.89 -31.53 -5.15
C TYR A 271 1.76 -30.32 -4.73
N TRP A 272 1.25 -29.11 -4.82
CA TRP A 272 2.01 -27.91 -4.45
C TRP A 272 2.27 -27.85 -2.93
N LYS A 273 1.34 -28.32 -2.10
CA LYS A 273 1.58 -28.46 -0.65
C LYS A 273 2.75 -29.38 -0.35
N LEU A 274 2.91 -30.47 -1.10
CA LEU A 274 4.07 -31.38 -1.00
C LEU A 274 5.35 -30.69 -1.50
N VAL A 275 5.32 -30.06 -2.66
CA VAL A 275 6.49 -29.38 -3.25
C VAL A 275 7.06 -28.34 -2.27
N PHE A 276 6.22 -27.56 -1.63
CA PHE A 276 6.62 -26.53 -0.67
C PHE A 276 6.77 -27.02 0.77
N ASN A 277 6.47 -28.29 1.04
CA ASN A 277 6.40 -28.85 2.39
C ASN A 277 5.57 -27.96 3.36
N SER A 278 4.50 -27.39 2.85
CA SER A 278 3.73 -26.35 3.55
C SER A 278 2.84 -26.88 4.66
N ARG A 279 2.62 -28.20 4.74
CA ARG A 279 1.93 -28.86 5.85
C ARG A 279 2.80 -29.01 7.08
N GLU A 280 4.07 -29.38 6.89
CA GLU A 280 4.99 -29.66 8.01
C GLU A 280 5.77 -28.42 8.46
N GLN A 281 6.19 -27.58 7.51
CA GLN A 281 7.04 -26.41 7.76
C GLN A 281 6.39 -25.08 7.38
N GLY A 282 5.14 -25.10 6.96
CA GLY A 282 4.40 -23.93 6.49
C GLY A 282 3.17 -23.63 7.33
N LEU A 283 2.19 -23.00 6.66
CA LEU A 283 0.95 -22.50 7.24
C LEU A 283 -0.28 -23.30 6.78
N ASN A 284 -0.11 -24.50 6.24
CA ASN A 284 -1.20 -25.43 5.96
C ASN A 284 -1.32 -26.45 7.10
N ASP A 285 -2.52 -26.63 7.64
CA ASP A 285 -2.82 -27.58 8.71
C ASP A 285 -3.64 -28.81 8.24
N ASN A 286 -3.80 -28.99 6.91
CA ASN A 286 -4.55 -30.06 6.27
C ASN A 286 -3.78 -30.72 5.11
#